data_8510b00ce6dad9c4f5c2653958ebf345
#
_entry.id   8510b00ce6dad9c4f5c2653958ebf345
#
_cell.length_a   1.000
_cell.length_b   1.000
_cell.length_c   1.000
_cell.angle_alpha   90.00
_cell.angle_beta   90.00
_cell.angle_gamma   90.00
#
_symmetry.space_group_name_H-M   'P 1'
#
loop_
_entity.id
_entity.type
_entity.pdbx_description
1 polymer ?
#
loop_
_entity_poly.entity_id
_entity_poly.type
_entity_poly.pdbx_seq_one_letter_code
_entity_poly.pdbx_strand_id
1 'polypeptide(L)'
;VTTAAHAVARMPGNLDFNRAAGLPIVFLTAQYALETLAHVARGERVLIHAAAGGVGLAAIQIARLLGAEIYATAGHPEKREYLRSLGIEHVFDSRSLSFVDGIRDATAGQGVDVVLNALAGEFIPASLGLLRPEGRFVEIGKRDLLADTPLHLAPFLRNLTFSAFDLGQIVDARHPMLPAMFDALLDRFARGELRALPTDVVPFARADEGFQRMARAQHIGKIVFEVRADTSERAAAARAFEETYGTGVSVEWGLDVFRRILTWSEVPTYVLATGSALEGVGIHATRPRTVAGGGRGRDRLQTAYRAPETAVEKALALLWEKTLGIQPIGIDDDFIELGGDSIEAIQVQHAIHRDFDLRVKNTEFLAEPTIAALAALIAARAEGDAATRPA
;
A
#
# COMPACT_ATOMS: atom_id res chain seq x y z
N VAL A 1 -9.61 20.00 -3.17
CA VAL A 1 -9.07 18.79 -3.82
C VAL A 1 -9.38 18.87 -5.29
N THR A 2 -8.37 18.71 -6.15
CA THR A 2 -8.53 18.63 -7.61
C THR A 2 -8.36 17.16 -8.02
N THR A 3 -9.32 16.63 -8.78
CA THR A 3 -9.26 15.27 -9.31
C THR A 3 -9.80 15.22 -10.73
N ALA A 4 -9.52 14.15 -11.45
CA ALA A 4 -10.04 13.96 -12.81
C ALA A 4 -11.55 13.72 -12.80
N ALA A 5 -12.28 14.33 -13.75
CA ALA A 5 -13.74 14.24 -13.80
C ALA A 5 -14.28 12.81 -13.90
N HIS A 6 -13.53 11.89 -14.55
CA HIS A 6 -13.91 10.47 -14.65
C HIS A 6 -13.77 9.70 -13.33
N ALA A 7 -13.09 10.26 -12.33
CA ALA A 7 -12.91 9.68 -11.01
C ALA A 7 -13.84 10.34 -9.96
N VAL A 8 -14.88 11.05 -10.40
CA VAL A 8 -15.86 11.71 -9.53
C VAL A 8 -17.24 11.14 -9.79
N ALA A 9 -17.97 10.87 -8.71
CA ALA A 9 -19.34 10.44 -8.77
C ALA A 9 -20.19 11.17 -7.71
N ARG A 10 -21.50 11.27 -7.94
CA ARG A 10 -22.41 11.93 -7.01
C ARG A 10 -22.63 11.04 -5.79
N MET A 11 -22.34 11.56 -4.61
CA MET A 11 -22.56 10.84 -3.35
C MET A 11 -24.06 10.54 -3.15
N PRO A 12 -24.44 9.30 -2.79
CA PRO A 12 -25.82 8.97 -2.43
C PRO A 12 -26.30 9.74 -1.20
N GLY A 13 -27.57 10.13 -1.20
CA GLY A 13 -28.14 10.95 -0.13
C GLY A 13 -28.27 10.26 1.23
N ASN A 14 -28.12 8.94 1.29
CA ASN A 14 -28.14 8.13 2.51
C ASN A 14 -26.75 7.97 3.18
N LEU A 15 -25.71 8.62 2.65
CA LEU A 15 -24.36 8.61 3.18
C LEU A 15 -23.94 10.00 3.66
N ASP A 16 -23.26 10.05 4.79
CA ASP A 16 -22.51 11.22 5.24
C ASP A 16 -21.09 11.22 4.62
N PHE A 17 -20.38 12.36 4.74
CA PHE A 17 -19.03 12.50 4.17
C PHE A 17 -18.03 11.54 4.78
N ASN A 18 -18.11 11.26 6.09
CA ASN A 18 -17.15 10.36 6.75
C ASN A 18 -17.33 8.92 6.26
N ARG A 19 -18.56 8.47 6.08
CA ARG A 19 -18.88 7.16 5.53
C ARG A 19 -18.49 7.09 4.06
N ALA A 20 -18.85 8.10 3.27
CA ALA A 20 -18.56 8.15 1.84
C ALA A 20 -17.06 8.15 1.53
N ALA A 21 -16.24 8.85 2.32
CA ALA A 21 -14.78 8.90 2.14
C ALA A 21 -14.10 7.53 2.21
N GLY A 22 -14.68 6.58 2.97
CA GLY A 22 -14.14 5.24 3.12
C GLY A 22 -14.51 4.24 2.02
N LEU A 23 -15.36 4.61 1.03
CA LEU A 23 -15.98 3.63 0.13
C LEU A 23 -15.26 3.42 -1.20
N PRO A 24 -14.87 4.46 -1.98
CA PRO A 24 -14.55 4.26 -3.40
C PRO A 24 -13.46 3.23 -3.64
N ILE A 25 -12.29 3.43 -3.04
CA ILE A 25 -11.13 2.56 -3.30
C ILE A 25 -11.43 1.11 -2.93
N VAL A 26 -11.97 0.87 -1.74
CA VAL A 26 -12.11 -0.50 -1.23
C VAL A 26 -13.22 -1.28 -1.93
N PHE A 27 -14.34 -0.63 -2.23
CA PHE A 27 -15.44 -1.29 -2.93
C PHE A 27 -15.17 -1.47 -4.42
N LEU A 28 -14.57 -0.49 -5.09
CA LEU A 28 -14.14 -0.64 -6.49
C LEU A 28 -13.08 -1.73 -6.64
N THR A 29 -12.12 -1.80 -5.70
CA THR A 29 -11.14 -2.89 -5.67
C THR A 29 -11.82 -4.24 -5.51
N ALA A 30 -12.71 -4.39 -4.53
CA ALA A 30 -13.41 -5.64 -4.29
C ALA A 30 -14.34 -6.03 -5.45
N GLN A 31 -15.06 -5.07 -6.03
CA GLN A 31 -15.93 -5.28 -7.18
C GLN A 31 -15.13 -5.74 -8.40
N TYR A 32 -14.05 -5.05 -8.73
CA TYR A 32 -13.20 -5.41 -9.86
C TYR A 32 -12.58 -6.81 -9.67
N ALA A 33 -12.08 -7.08 -8.47
CA ALA A 33 -11.48 -8.37 -8.14
C ALA A 33 -12.47 -9.53 -8.29
N LEU A 34 -13.66 -9.42 -7.69
CA LEU A 34 -14.60 -10.54 -7.58
C LEU A 34 -15.53 -10.65 -8.78
N GLU A 35 -16.01 -9.54 -9.34
CA GLU A 35 -16.95 -9.54 -10.46
C GLU A 35 -16.23 -9.56 -11.80
N THR A 36 -15.16 -8.76 -11.98
CA THR A 36 -14.52 -8.59 -13.29
C THR A 36 -13.37 -9.57 -13.52
N LEU A 37 -12.51 -9.80 -12.53
CA LEU A 37 -11.36 -10.70 -12.72
C LEU A 37 -11.70 -12.15 -12.37
N ALA A 38 -12.29 -12.37 -11.19
CA ALA A 38 -12.58 -13.72 -10.72
C ALA A 38 -13.92 -14.27 -11.28
N HIS A 39 -14.84 -13.42 -11.76
CA HIS A 39 -16.17 -13.82 -12.21
C HIS A 39 -16.86 -14.77 -11.21
N VAL A 40 -16.86 -14.39 -9.93
CA VAL A 40 -17.39 -15.23 -8.85
C VAL A 40 -18.84 -15.58 -9.12
N ALA A 41 -19.14 -16.89 -9.10
CA ALA A 41 -20.47 -17.42 -9.29
C ALA A 41 -21.12 -17.84 -7.96
N ARG A 42 -22.45 -17.97 -7.97
CA ARG A 42 -23.20 -18.43 -6.79
C ARG A 42 -22.75 -19.83 -6.36
N GLY A 43 -22.52 -19.99 -5.07
CA GLY A 43 -22.12 -21.26 -4.45
C GLY A 43 -20.60 -21.53 -4.52
N GLU A 44 -19.82 -20.67 -5.16
CA GLU A 44 -18.37 -20.79 -5.12
C GLU A 44 -17.78 -20.40 -3.75
N ARG A 45 -16.66 -21.01 -3.39
CA ARG A 45 -15.92 -20.76 -2.17
C ARG A 45 -14.87 -19.68 -2.42
N VAL A 46 -14.97 -18.58 -1.70
CA VAL A 46 -14.04 -17.43 -1.82
C VAL A 46 -13.23 -17.27 -0.55
N LEU A 47 -11.93 -17.44 -0.64
CA LEU A 47 -10.99 -17.11 0.43
C LEU A 47 -10.60 -15.64 0.35
N ILE A 48 -10.87 -14.89 1.40
CA ILE A 48 -10.55 -13.47 1.51
C ILE A 48 -9.48 -13.29 2.59
N HIS A 49 -8.28 -12.92 2.20
CA HIS A 49 -7.21 -12.58 3.12
C HIS A 49 -7.36 -11.15 3.67
N ALA A 50 -6.81 -10.89 4.88
CA ALA A 50 -6.94 -9.62 5.60
C ALA A 50 -8.41 -9.13 5.66
N ALA A 51 -9.34 -10.05 5.87
CA ALA A 51 -10.78 -9.86 5.67
C ALA A 51 -11.42 -8.78 6.56
N ALA A 52 -10.83 -8.41 7.70
CA ALA A 52 -11.31 -7.33 8.57
C ALA A 52 -10.78 -5.93 8.16
N GLY A 53 -9.95 -5.84 7.12
CA GLY A 53 -9.52 -4.59 6.52
C GLY A 53 -10.58 -4.00 5.59
N GLY A 54 -10.33 -2.80 5.06
CA GLY A 54 -11.29 -2.11 4.21
C GLY A 54 -11.70 -2.91 2.98
N VAL A 55 -10.73 -3.38 2.17
CA VAL A 55 -11.03 -4.19 0.97
C VAL A 55 -11.67 -5.53 1.36
N GLY A 56 -11.18 -6.18 2.44
CA GLY A 56 -11.74 -7.44 2.89
C GLY A 56 -13.21 -7.35 3.29
N LEU A 57 -13.59 -6.32 4.05
CA LEU A 57 -14.99 -6.10 4.44
C LEU A 57 -15.89 -5.71 3.25
N ALA A 58 -15.36 -4.98 2.27
CA ALA A 58 -16.06 -4.71 1.03
C ALA A 58 -16.25 -6.00 0.21
N ALA A 59 -15.19 -6.81 0.11
CA ALA A 59 -15.22 -8.10 -0.58
C ALA A 59 -16.23 -9.08 0.04
N ILE A 60 -16.33 -9.13 1.37
CA ILE A 60 -17.33 -9.92 2.08
C ILE A 60 -18.75 -9.53 1.64
N GLN A 61 -19.05 -8.24 1.56
CA GLN A 61 -20.38 -7.78 1.16
C GLN A 61 -20.69 -8.15 -0.30
N ILE A 62 -19.72 -7.93 -1.21
CA ILE A 62 -19.88 -8.28 -2.62
C ILE A 62 -19.98 -9.80 -2.80
N ALA A 63 -19.14 -10.61 -2.16
CA ALA A 63 -19.23 -12.06 -2.23
C ALA A 63 -20.58 -12.59 -1.74
N ARG A 64 -21.15 -11.98 -0.71
CA ARG A 64 -22.54 -12.31 -0.26
C ARG A 64 -23.59 -11.98 -1.30
N LEU A 65 -23.50 -10.82 -1.95
CA LEU A 65 -24.43 -10.47 -3.03
C LEU A 65 -24.33 -11.45 -4.20
N LEU A 66 -23.14 -11.95 -4.48
CA LEU A 66 -22.91 -12.98 -5.50
C LEU A 66 -23.35 -14.37 -5.04
N GLY A 67 -23.66 -14.55 -3.76
CA GLY A 67 -24.08 -15.83 -3.18
C GLY A 67 -22.95 -16.82 -2.99
N ALA A 68 -21.73 -16.35 -2.77
CA ALA A 68 -20.55 -17.15 -2.51
C ALA A 68 -20.47 -17.61 -1.04
N GLU A 69 -19.82 -18.73 -0.79
CA GLU A 69 -19.40 -19.22 0.52
C GLU A 69 -18.07 -18.56 0.89
N ILE A 70 -17.98 -17.96 2.07
CA ILE A 70 -16.86 -17.10 2.46
C ILE A 70 -15.95 -17.79 3.45
N TYR A 71 -14.66 -17.86 3.11
CA TYR A 71 -13.55 -18.23 3.97
C TYR A 71 -12.72 -16.97 4.21
N ALA A 72 -12.42 -16.65 5.47
CA ALA A 72 -11.80 -15.40 5.82
C ALA A 72 -10.55 -15.59 6.69
N THR A 73 -9.53 -14.76 6.52
CA THR A 73 -8.39 -14.73 7.43
C THR A 73 -8.19 -13.35 8.03
N ALA A 74 -7.77 -13.30 9.30
CA ALA A 74 -7.34 -12.07 9.97
C ALA A 74 -6.30 -12.36 11.06
N GLY A 75 -5.33 -11.44 11.24
CA GLY A 75 -4.17 -11.67 12.10
C GLY A 75 -4.45 -11.51 13.60
N HIS A 76 -5.40 -10.69 14.01
CA HIS A 76 -5.70 -10.42 15.42
C HIS A 76 -6.96 -11.17 15.88
N PRO A 77 -6.98 -11.73 17.10
CA PRO A 77 -8.15 -12.43 17.64
C PRO A 77 -9.42 -11.59 17.59
N GLU A 78 -9.34 -10.32 17.96
CA GLU A 78 -10.47 -9.38 17.94
C GLU A 78 -11.06 -9.19 16.54
N LYS A 79 -10.20 -9.17 15.51
CA LYS A 79 -10.62 -9.11 14.12
C LYS A 79 -11.32 -10.38 13.67
N ARG A 80 -10.82 -11.54 14.12
CA ARG A 80 -11.47 -12.82 13.83
C ARG A 80 -12.83 -12.93 14.51
N GLU A 81 -12.94 -12.46 15.74
CA GLU A 81 -14.21 -12.40 16.45
C GLU A 81 -15.21 -11.46 15.77
N TYR A 82 -14.75 -10.29 15.36
CA TYR A 82 -15.56 -9.38 14.56
C TYR A 82 -16.08 -10.03 13.27
N LEU A 83 -15.25 -10.76 12.54
CA LEU A 83 -15.69 -11.48 11.33
C LEU A 83 -16.74 -12.55 11.65
N ARG A 84 -16.58 -13.30 12.77
CA ARG A 84 -17.61 -14.25 13.23
C ARG A 84 -18.91 -13.57 13.61
N SER A 85 -18.84 -12.40 14.25
CA SER A 85 -20.04 -11.61 14.59
C SER A 85 -20.80 -11.12 13.35
N LEU A 86 -20.12 -11.03 12.21
CA LEU A 86 -20.76 -10.79 10.91
C LEU A 86 -21.41 -12.06 10.32
N GLY A 87 -21.37 -13.22 10.99
CA GLY A 87 -21.92 -14.47 10.52
C GLY A 87 -21.03 -15.20 9.49
N ILE A 88 -19.71 -15.01 9.55
CA ILE A 88 -18.75 -15.79 8.75
C ILE A 88 -18.35 -17.01 9.57
N GLU A 89 -18.65 -18.20 9.08
CA GLU A 89 -18.38 -19.45 9.78
C GLU A 89 -16.89 -19.83 9.73
N HIS A 90 -16.25 -19.64 8.58
CA HIS A 90 -14.88 -20.07 8.31
C HIS A 90 -13.89 -18.91 8.48
N VAL A 91 -13.38 -18.73 9.70
CA VAL A 91 -12.46 -17.63 10.05
C VAL A 91 -11.18 -18.18 10.66
N PHE A 92 -10.03 -17.91 10.02
CA PHE A 92 -8.72 -18.43 10.36
C PHE A 92 -7.69 -17.34 10.69
N ASP A 93 -6.56 -17.77 11.26
CA ASP A 93 -5.43 -16.88 11.55
C ASP A 93 -4.57 -16.67 10.30
N SER A 94 -4.27 -15.41 9.97
CA SER A 94 -3.36 -15.04 8.87
C SER A 94 -1.92 -14.79 9.30
N ARG A 95 -1.57 -15.05 10.56
CA ARG A 95 -0.20 -14.89 11.08
C ARG A 95 0.66 -16.12 10.91
N SER A 96 0.07 -17.23 10.55
CA SER A 96 0.74 -18.51 10.30
C SER A 96 0.06 -19.24 9.14
N LEU A 97 0.69 -20.27 8.63
CA LEU A 97 0.12 -21.13 7.58
C LEU A 97 -0.96 -22.10 8.10
N SER A 98 -1.33 -22.05 9.37
CA SER A 98 -2.37 -22.94 9.94
C SER A 98 -3.75 -22.79 9.28
N PHE A 99 -4.02 -21.68 8.61
CA PHE A 99 -5.25 -21.52 7.82
C PHE A 99 -5.35 -22.54 6.68
N VAL A 100 -4.21 -23.04 6.17
CA VAL A 100 -4.19 -24.01 5.07
C VAL A 100 -4.87 -25.31 5.49
N ASP A 101 -4.47 -25.85 6.64
CA ASP A 101 -5.06 -27.09 7.18
C ASP A 101 -6.52 -26.87 7.59
N GLY A 102 -6.80 -25.72 8.25
CA GLY A 102 -8.17 -25.37 8.62
C GLY A 102 -9.12 -25.27 7.42
N ILE A 103 -8.67 -24.70 6.29
CA ILE A 103 -9.49 -24.63 5.07
C ILE A 103 -9.62 -26.01 4.42
N ARG A 104 -8.56 -26.82 4.39
CA ARG A 104 -8.64 -28.20 3.89
C ARG A 104 -9.64 -29.02 4.67
N ASP A 105 -9.62 -28.94 5.99
CA ASP A 105 -10.57 -29.65 6.86
C ASP A 105 -12.00 -29.16 6.61
N ALA A 106 -12.22 -27.85 6.60
CA ALA A 106 -13.54 -27.25 6.37
C ALA A 106 -14.11 -27.55 4.98
N THR A 107 -13.26 -27.79 3.99
CA THR A 107 -13.66 -28.11 2.62
C THR A 107 -13.59 -29.60 2.27
N ALA A 108 -13.35 -30.49 3.26
CA ALA A 108 -13.09 -31.91 3.06
C ALA A 108 -12.00 -32.17 1.98
N GLY A 109 -10.95 -31.37 1.99
CA GLY A 109 -9.82 -31.44 1.07
C GLY A 109 -10.07 -30.85 -0.32
N GLN A 110 -11.27 -30.36 -0.60
CA GLN A 110 -11.62 -29.83 -1.94
C GLN A 110 -10.98 -28.47 -2.23
N GLY A 111 -10.73 -27.64 -1.19
CA GLY A 111 -10.20 -26.30 -1.34
C GLY A 111 -11.24 -25.26 -1.76
N VAL A 112 -10.79 -24.12 -2.29
CA VAL A 112 -11.60 -22.96 -2.65
C VAL A 112 -11.53 -22.65 -4.15
N ASP A 113 -12.54 -21.96 -4.67
CA ASP A 113 -12.62 -21.60 -6.09
C ASP A 113 -11.86 -20.31 -6.39
N VAL A 114 -11.90 -19.35 -5.46
CA VAL A 114 -11.29 -18.04 -5.61
C VAL A 114 -10.49 -17.68 -4.37
N VAL A 115 -9.32 -17.08 -4.58
CA VAL A 115 -8.53 -16.43 -3.52
C VAL A 115 -8.41 -14.95 -3.85
N LEU A 116 -8.86 -14.08 -2.95
CA LEU A 116 -8.53 -12.65 -2.93
C LEU A 116 -7.37 -12.45 -1.95
N ASN A 117 -6.17 -12.26 -2.50
CA ASN A 117 -4.96 -12.18 -1.70
C ASN A 117 -4.50 -10.74 -1.45
N ALA A 118 -4.04 -10.52 -0.22
CA ALA A 118 -3.40 -9.31 0.26
C ALA A 118 -2.19 -9.63 1.16
N LEU A 119 -1.82 -10.90 1.26
CA LEU A 119 -0.67 -11.38 2.03
C LEU A 119 0.53 -11.54 1.11
N ALA A 120 1.73 -11.62 1.69
CA ALA A 120 2.98 -11.63 0.95
C ALA A 120 3.85 -12.85 1.31
N GLY A 121 4.85 -13.15 0.47
CA GLY A 121 5.84 -14.19 0.73
C GLY A 121 5.23 -15.60 0.71
N GLU A 122 5.52 -16.43 1.72
CA GLU A 122 5.09 -17.83 1.79
C GLU A 122 3.57 -18.05 1.76
N PHE A 123 2.79 -17.02 2.05
CA PHE A 123 1.32 -17.08 2.01
C PHE A 123 0.78 -17.21 0.58
N ILE A 124 1.49 -16.68 -0.42
CA ILE A 124 1.07 -16.77 -1.83
C ILE A 124 1.08 -18.23 -2.33
N PRO A 125 2.20 -18.95 -2.31
CA PRO A 125 2.21 -20.35 -2.72
C PRO A 125 1.31 -21.25 -1.85
N ALA A 126 1.19 -20.98 -0.55
CA ALA A 126 0.29 -21.69 0.33
C ALA A 126 -1.18 -21.54 -0.09
N SER A 127 -1.59 -20.33 -0.43
CA SER A 127 -2.96 -20.03 -0.89
C SER A 127 -3.24 -20.54 -2.31
N LEU A 128 -2.25 -20.49 -3.21
CA LEU A 128 -2.35 -21.15 -4.52
C LEU A 128 -2.57 -22.67 -4.37
N GLY A 129 -1.95 -23.28 -3.35
CA GLY A 129 -2.13 -24.70 -3.02
C GLY A 129 -3.55 -25.07 -2.59
N LEU A 130 -4.36 -24.10 -2.15
CA LEU A 130 -5.75 -24.28 -1.74
C LEU A 130 -6.76 -24.17 -2.87
N LEU A 131 -6.37 -23.65 -4.02
CA LEU A 131 -7.28 -23.53 -5.15
C LEU A 131 -7.64 -24.89 -5.72
N ARG A 132 -8.89 -25.05 -6.11
CA ARG A 132 -9.39 -26.18 -6.90
C ARG A 132 -8.86 -26.08 -8.35
N PRO A 133 -8.95 -27.15 -9.15
CA PRO A 133 -8.76 -27.01 -10.60
C PRO A 133 -9.63 -25.86 -11.18
N GLU A 134 -9.08 -25.10 -12.11
CA GLU A 134 -9.71 -23.91 -12.71
C GLU A 134 -9.93 -22.75 -11.72
N GLY A 135 -9.33 -22.82 -10.52
CA GLY A 135 -9.40 -21.77 -9.51
C GLY A 135 -8.72 -20.47 -9.92
N ARG A 136 -9.17 -19.36 -9.34
CA ARG A 136 -8.70 -18.01 -9.68
C ARG A 136 -8.06 -17.36 -8.46
N PHE A 137 -6.83 -16.91 -8.64
CA PHE A 137 -6.09 -16.15 -7.64
C PHE A 137 -6.06 -14.68 -8.05
N VAL A 138 -6.58 -13.81 -7.23
CA VAL A 138 -6.55 -12.35 -7.45
C VAL A 138 -5.64 -11.71 -6.42
N GLU A 139 -4.53 -11.16 -6.89
CA GLU A 139 -3.52 -10.47 -6.07
C GLU A 139 -3.79 -8.97 -6.05
N ILE A 140 -3.99 -8.42 -4.87
CA ILE A 140 -4.09 -6.98 -4.64
C ILE A 140 -2.91 -6.43 -3.84
N GLY A 141 -2.10 -7.32 -3.25
CA GLY A 141 -0.84 -6.96 -2.58
C GLY A 141 0.23 -6.57 -3.60
N LYS A 142 1.03 -5.56 -3.26
CA LYS A 142 2.06 -5.05 -4.17
C LYS A 142 3.47 -5.50 -3.79
N ARG A 143 3.67 -5.99 -2.57
CA ARG A 143 5.01 -6.27 -2.04
C ARG A 143 5.81 -7.23 -2.93
N ASP A 144 5.25 -8.39 -3.22
CA ASP A 144 5.95 -9.42 -4.02
C ASP A 144 6.01 -9.05 -5.49
N LEU A 145 5.03 -8.29 -6.00
CA LEU A 145 5.04 -7.75 -7.36
C LEU A 145 6.16 -6.71 -7.55
N LEU A 146 6.38 -5.83 -6.56
CA LEU A 146 7.44 -4.82 -6.60
C LEU A 146 8.82 -5.43 -6.37
N ALA A 147 8.89 -6.50 -5.59
CA ALA A 147 10.13 -7.24 -5.33
C ALA A 147 10.47 -8.24 -6.44
N ASP A 148 9.65 -8.34 -7.50
CA ASP A 148 9.78 -9.33 -8.59
C ASP A 148 9.99 -10.76 -8.05
N THR A 149 9.24 -11.13 -7.01
CA THR A 149 9.39 -12.41 -6.33
C THR A 149 9.03 -13.56 -7.27
N PRO A 150 9.91 -14.57 -7.47
CA PRO A 150 9.63 -15.69 -8.35
C PRO A 150 8.42 -16.51 -7.93
N LEU A 151 7.54 -16.82 -8.88
CA LEU A 151 6.39 -17.69 -8.67
C LEU A 151 6.61 -19.07 -9.32
N HIS A 152 6.41 -20.14 -8.54
CA HIS A 152 6.49 -21.50 -9.07
C HIS A 152 5.29 -21.82 -9.98
N LEU A 153 5.56 -22.32 -11.17
CA LEU A 153 4.53 -22.58 -12.18
C LEU A 153 3.80 -23.94 -12.00
N ALA A 154 4.34 -24.85 -11.21
CA ALA A 154 3.72 -26.18 -11.02
C ALA A 154 2.24 -26.15 -10.60
N PRO A 155 1.75 -25.24 -9.73
CA PRO A 155 0.32 -25.16 -9.41
C PRO A 155 -0.57 -24.93 -10.62
N PHE A 156 -0.07 -24.27 -11.66
CA PHE A 156 -0.84 -23.92 -12.88
C PHE A 156 -1.14 -25.11 -13.79
N LEU A 157 -0.56 -26.28 -13.55
CA LEU A 157 -0.99 -27.54 -14.19
C LEU A 157 -2.45 -27.89 -13.91
N ARG A 158 -3.06 -27.25 -12.91
CA ARG A 158 -4.49 -27.40 -12.57
C ARG A 158 -5.38 -26.37 -13.28
N ASN A 159 -4.91 -25.73 -14.35
CA ASN A 159 -5.62 -24.67 -15.10
C ASN A 159 -5.95 -23.45 -14.24
N LEU A 160 -5.09 -23.09 -13.29
CA LEU A 160 -5.32 -21.91 -12.43
C LEU A 160 -5.12 -20.61 -13.20
N THR A 161 -5.89 -19.59 -12.84
CA THR A 161 -5.68 -18.21 -13.29
C THR A 161 -5.07 -17.39 -12.17
N PHE A 162 -4.03 -16.63 -12.47
CA PHE A 162 -3.45 -15.62 -11.59
C PHE A 162 -3.63 -14.25 -12.19
N SER A 163 -4.28 -13.35 -11.48
CA SER A 163 -4.52 -11.97 -11.89
C SER A 163 -3.98 -11.04 -10.82
N ALA A 164 -3.13 -10.10 -11.20
CA ALA A 164 -2.72 -9.00 -10.33
C ALA A 164 -3.21 -7.69 -10.93
N PHE A 165 -3.66 -6.76 -10.09
CA PHE A 165 -4.09 -5.45 -10.56
C PHE A 165 -3.85 -4.34 -9.56
N ASP A 166 -3.77 -3.13 -10.08
CA ASP A 166 -3.72 -1.88 -9.34
C ASP A 166 -4.88 -0.98 -9.80
N LEU A 167 -5.81 -0.71 -8.88
CA LEU A 167 -6.93 0.19 -9.18
C LEU A 167 -6.45 1.59 -9.60
N GLY A 168 -5.32 2.06 -9.05
CA GLY A 168 -4.71 3.34 -9.44
C GLY A 168 -4.40 3.40 -10.93
N GLN A 169 -3.83 2.35 -11.49
CA GLN A 169 -3.55 2.28 -12.95
C GLN A 169 -4.84 2.31 -13.78
N ILE A 170 -5.91 1.68 -13.30
CA ILE A 170 -7.23 1.73 -13.96
C ILE A 170 -7.78 3.15 -13.97
N VAL A 171 -7.63 3.87 -12.86
CA VAL A 171 -8.03 5.29 -12.74
C VAL A 171 -7.19 6.17 -13.65
N ASP A 172 -5.85 6.01 -13.63
CA ASP A 172 -4.92 6.83 -14.41
C ASP A 172 -5.05 6.60 -15.92
N ALA A 173 -5.27 5.35 -16.33
CA ALA A 173 -5.52 4.99 -17.72
C ALA A 173 -6.88 5.46 -18.23
N ARG A 174 -7.70 6.10 -17.39
CA ARG A 174 -9.08 6.51 -17.74
C ARG A 174 -9.90 5.37 -18.34
N HIS A 175 -9.76 4.19 -17.73
CA HIS A 175 -10.39 3.00 -18.25
C HIS A 175 -11.92 3.22 -18.37
N PRO A 176 -12.54 2.95 -19.53
CA PRO A 176 -13.94 3.31 -19.79
C PRO A 176 -14.95 2.59 -18.89
N MET A 177 -14.57 1.49 -18.24
CA MET A 177 -15.44 0.78 -17.31
C MET A 177 -15.53 1.47 -15.93
N LEU A 178 -14.59 2.36 -15.55
CA LEU A 178 -14.56 2.96 -14.21
C LEU A 178 -15.85 3.75 -13.87
N PRO A 179 -16.38 4.64 -14.73
CA PRO A 179 -17.64 5.31 -14.46
C PRO A 179 -18.80 4.34 -14.26
N ALA A 180 -18.93 3.31 -15.10
CA ALA A 180 -19.99 2.32 -14.98
C ALA A 180 -19.87 1.50 -13.68
N MET A 181 -18.66 1.16 -13.26
CA MET A 181 -18.41 0.51 -11.98
C MET A 181 -18.81 1.42 -10.80
N PHE A 182 -18.48 2.71 -10.86
CA PHE A 182 -18.88 3.69 -9.87
C PHE A 182 -20.41 3.79 -9.77
N ASP A 183 -21.08 3.96 -10.88
CA ASP A 183 -22.53 4.09 -10.93
C ASP A 183 -23.21 2.82 -10.38
N ALA A 184 -22.78 1.64 -10.80
CA ALA A 184 -23.30 0.37 -10.29
C ALA A 184 -23.07 0.22 -8.77
N LEU A 185 -21.91 0.64 -8.27
CA LEU A 185 -21.58 0.62 -6.85
C LEU A 185 -22.51 1.56 -6.05
N LEU A 186 -22.65 2.80 -6.50
CA LEU A 186 -23.47 3.81 -5.81
C LEU A 186 -24.96 3.46 -5.84
N ASP A 187 -25.43 2.85 -6.91
CA ASP A 187 -26.80 2.31 -6.99
C ASP A 187 -27.05 1.21 -5.95
N ARG A 188 -26.09 0.32 -5.73
CA ARG A 188 -26.16 -0.71 -4.67
C ARG A 188 -26.24 -0.08 -3.28
N PHE A 189 -25.47 0.98 -3.03
CA PHE A 189 -25.59 1.74 -1.78
C PHE A 189 -26.93 2.44 -1.65
N ALA A 190 -27.43 3.05 -2.71
CA ALA A 190 -28.74 3.70 -2.71
C ALA A 190 -29.88 2.72 -2.43
N ARG A 191 -29.80 1.48 -2.94
CA ARG A 191 -30.76 0.40 -2.67
C ARG A 191 -30.56 -0.29 -1.30
N GLY A 192 -29.49 0.04 -0.56
CA GLY A 192 -29.19 -0.59 0.72
C GLY A 192 -28.65 -2.01 0.63
N GLU A 193 -28.28 -2.47 -0.56
CA GLU A 193 -27.64 -3.77 -0.81
C GLU A 193 -26.20 -3.80 -0.24
N LEU A 194 -25.51 -2.66 -0.29
CA LEU A 194 -24.22 -2.44 0.34
C LEU A 194 -24.35 -1.45 1.48
N ARG A 195 -23.53 -1.61 2.50
CA ARG A 195 -23.48 -0.75 3.68
C ARG A 195 -22.09 -0.17 3.86
N ALA A 196 -22.02 1.05 4.38
CA ALA A 196 -20.77 1.67 4.75
C ALA A 196 -20.00 0.78 5.74
N LEU A 197 -18.67 0.80 5.61
CA LEU A 197 -17.79 0.04 6.50
C LEU A 197 -17.70 0.69 7.87
N PRO A 198 -17.33 -0.06 8.90
CA PRO A 198 -16.89 0.50 10.16
C PRO A 198 -15.81 1.55 9.89
N THR A 199 -16.01 2.74 10.41
CA THR A 199 -15.13 3.87 10.14
C THR A 199 -14.73 4.51 11.47
N ASP A 200 -13.45 4.58 11.70
CA ASP A 200 -12.84 5.29 12.80
C ASP A 200 -12.55 6.71 12.34
N VAL A 201 -13.33 7.67 12.85
CA VAL A 201 -13.19 9.08 12.47
C VAL A 201 -12.22 9.77 13.43
N VAL A 202 -11.12 10.25 12.89
CA VAL A 202 -10.07 10.92 13.65
C VAL A 202 -9.99 12.38 13.20
N PRO A 203 -10.03 13.36 14.12
CA PRO A 203 -9.77 14.75 13.76
C PRO A 203 -8.42 14.88 13.06
N PHE A 204 -8.34 15.69 11.99
CA PHE A 204 -7.09 15.85 11.22
C PHE A 204 -5.91 16.32 12.09
N ALA A 205 -6.18 17.13 13.12
CA ALA A 205 -5.17 17.55 14.09
C ALA A 205 -4.52 16.37 14.87
N ARG A 206 -5.12 15.18 14.84
CA ARG A 206 -4.62 13.95 15.48
C ARG A 206 -4.35 12.86 14.44
N ALA A 207 -3.98 13.24 13.22
CA ALA A 207 -3.73 12.30 12.14
C ALA A 207 -2.62 11.30 12.46
N ASP A 208 -1.61 11.70 13.22
CA ASP A 208 -0.54 10.85 13.74
C ASP A 208 -1.06 9.62 14.49
N GLU A 209 -2.09 9.79 15.35
CA GLU A 209 -2.71 8.68 16.07
C GLU A 209 -3.42 7.70 15.13
N GLY A 210 -4.09 8.22 14.11
CA GLY A 210 -4.74 7.41 13.08
C GLY A 210 -3.72 6.58 12.32
N PHE A 211 -2.62 7.19 11.92
CA PHE A 211 -1.53 6.51 11.26
C PHE A 211 -0.85 5.47 12.16
N GLN A 212 -0.58 5.77 13.42
CA GLN A 212 -0.03 4.78 14.36
C GLN A 212 -0.93 3.56 14.53
N ARG A 213 -2.25 3.75 14.61
CA ARG A 213 -3.23 2.65 14.67
C ARG A 213 -3.23 1.82 13.38
N MET A 214 -3.10 2.47 12.23
CA MET A 214 -2.96 1.80 10.93
C MET A 214 -1.69 0.95 10.88
N ALA A 215 -0.53 1.51 11.24
CA ALA A 215 0.75 0.82 11.24
C ALA A 215 0.77 -0.42 12.15
N ARG A 216 0.03 -0.37 13.27
CA ARG A 216 -0.13 -1.52 14.18
C ARG A 216 -1.22 -2.49 13.74
N ALA A 217 -1.85 -2.25 12.59
CA ALA A 217 -2.99 -3.03 12.09
C ALA A 217 -4.10 -3.23 13.14
N GLN A 218 -4.35 -2.23 14.01
CA GLN A 218 -5.33 -2.30 15.10
C GLN A 218 -6.75 -1.90 14.67
N HIS A 219 -6.91 -1.21 13.54
CA HIS A 219 -8.22 -0.79 13.03
C HIS A 219 -8.98 -1.94 12.36
N ILE A 220 -10.31 -1.84 12.38
CA ILE A 220 -11.24 -2.62 11.59
C ILE A 220 -11.90 -1.68 10.59
N GLY A 221 -11.99 -2.08 9.32
CA GLY A 221 -12.56 -1.23 8.28
C GLY A 221 -11.64 -0.08 7.88
N LYS A 222 -12.09 1.16 8.08
CA LYS A 222 -11.42 2.39 7.60
C LYS A 222 -11.11 3.38 8.72
N ILE A 223 -9.98 4.08 8.57
CA ILE A 223 -9.69 5.30 9.31
C ILE A 223 -9.95 6.47 8.36
N VAL A 224 -10.72 7.45 8.81
CA VAL A 224 -11.05 8.66 8.06
C VAL A 224 -10.63 9.87 8.88
N PHE A 225 -9.91 10.78 8.25
CA PHE A 225 -9.55 12.05 8.89
C PHE A 225 -10.60 13.11 8.60
N GLU A 226 -11.22 13.63 9.69
CA GLU A 226 -12.20 14.69 9.58
C GLU A 226 -11.50 16.05 9.53
N VAL A 227 -11.66 16.75 8.42
CA VAL A 227 -11.20 18.12 8.26
C VAL A 227 -12.39 19.05 8.53
N ARG A 228 -12.44 19.69 9.71
CA ARG A 228 -13.48 20.68 10.00
C ARG A 228 -13.20 21.97 9.26
N ALA A 229 -14.25 22.55 8.68
CA ALA A 229 -14.17 23.79 7.92
C ALA A 229 -14.11 25.06 8.80
N ASP A 230 -13.72 24.96 10.04
CA ASP A 230 -13.56 26.15 10.89
C ASP A 230 -12.37 26.97 10.37
N THR A 231 -12.71 28.09 9.74
CA THR A 231 -11.76 28.99 9.07
C THR A 231 -10.78 29.64 10.06
N SER A 232 -11.15 29.77 11.34
CA SER A 232 -10.30 30.36 12.38
C SER A 232 -9.25 29.35 12.89
N GLU A 233 -9.63 28.12 13.15
CA GLU A 233 -8.70 27.04 13.53
C GLU A 233 -7.79 26.66 12.36
N ARG A 234 -8.34 26.66 11.14
CA ARG A 234 -7.55 26.35 9.93
C ARG A 234 -6.50 27.42 9.64
N ALA A 235 -6.85 28.70 9.84
CA ALA A 235 -5.91 29.80 9.70
C ALA A 235 -4.88 29.83 10.83
N ALA A 236 -5.25 29.46 12.05
CA ALA A 236 -4.36 29.33 13.19
C ALA A 236 -3.41 28.12 13.03
N ALA A 237 -3.94 26.96 12.64
CA ALA A 237 -3.14 25.77 12.37
C ALA A 237 -2.19 25.96 11.18
N ALA A 238 -2.63 26.63 10.11
CA ALA A 238 -1.78 26.95 8.97
C ALA A 238 -0.65 27.91 9.36
N ARG A 239 -0.94 28.95 10.15
CA ARG A 239 0.08 29.88 10.67
C ARG A 239 1.04 29.19 11.65
N ALA A 240 0.53 28.41 12.58
CA ALA A 240 1.35 27.64 13.51
C ALA A 240 2.23 26.63 12.77
N PHE A 241 1.73 26.04 11.69
CA PHE A 241 2.50 25.14 10.81
C PHE A 241 3.56 25.92 10.03
N GLU A 242 3.22 27.07 9.44
CA GLU A 242 4.17 27.95 8.74
C GLU A 242 5.25 28.52 9.68
N GLU A 243 4.88 28.91 10.91
CA GLU A 243 5.80 29.40 11.93
C GLU A 243 6.74 28.32 12.46
N THR A 244 6.23 27.07 12.57
CA THR A 244 7.01 25.95 13.15
C THR A 244 7.88 25.28 12.08
N TYR A 245 7.40 25.16 10.84
CA TYR A 245 7.98 24.30 9.82
C TYR A 245 8.41 25.02 8.52
N GLY A 246 8.28 26.35 8.48
CA GLY A 246 8.60 27.15 7.28
C GLY A 246 7.58 26.99 6.16
N THR A 247 7.91 27.46 4.97
CA THR A 247 7.04 27.38 3.79
C THR A 247 6.66 25.92 3.52
N GLY A 248 5.42 25.61 3.79
CA GLY A 248 4.87 24.26 3.75
C GLY A 248 5.04 23.56 2.39
N VAL A 249 4.70 22.29 2.39
CA VAL A 249 4.58 21.44 1.20
C VAL A 249 3.82 22.19 0.10
N SER A 250 4.44 22.40 -1.06
CA SER A 250 3.74 23.03 -2.18
C SER A 250 2.48 22.24 -2.54
N VAL A 251 1.43 22.92 -2.99
CA VAL A 251 0.17 22.28 -3.39
C VAL A 251 0.41 21.20 -4.44
N GLU A 252 1.33 21.44 -5.39
CA GLU A 252 1.71 20.45 -6.40
C GLU A 252 2.35 19.19 -5.78
N TRP A 253 3.26 19.37 -4.84
CA TRP A 253 3.91 18.26 -4.17
C TRP A 253 2.95 17.50 -3.24
N GLY A 254 2.13 18.21 -2.48
CA GLY A 254 1.07 17.62 -1.65
C GLY A 254 0.05 16.84 -2.46
N LEU A 255 -0.31 17.31 -3.66
CA LEU A 255 -1.18 16.58 -4.58
C LEU A 255 -0.52 15.36 -5.20
N ASP A 256 0.76 15.45 -5.56
CA ASP A 256 1.51 14.29 -6.10
C ASP A 256 1.63 13.19 -5.05
N VAL A 257 1.93 13.55 -3.81
CA VAL A 257 1.99 12.57 -2.70
C VAL A 257 0.61 12.04 -2.36
N PHE A 258 -0.42 12.88 -2.33
CA PHE A 258 -1.79 12.42 -2.09
C PHE A 258 -2.27 11.47 -3.18
N ARG A 259 -1.93 11.74 -4.46
CA ARG A 259 -2.14 10.78 -5.55
C ARG A 259 -1.43 9.46 -5.30
N ARG A 260 -0.18 9.48 -4.87
CA ARG A 260 0.59 8.28 -4.57
C ARG A 260 0.01 7.51 -3.38
N ILE A 261 -0.42 8.21 -2.32
CA ILE A 261 -1.12 7.60 -1.19
C ILE A 261 -2.44 6.95 -1.64
N LEU A 262 -3.21 7.60 -2.51
CA LEU A 262 -4.47 7.06 -3.02
C LEU A 262 -4.27 5.85 -3.95
N THR A 263 -3.13 5.77 -4.64
CA THR A 263 -2.81 4.62 -5.49
C THR A 263 -2.22 3.43 -4.74
N TRP A 264 -1.86 3.59 -3.45
CA TRP A 264 -1.20 2.55 -2.66
C TRP A 264 -2.10 2.11 -1.49
N SER A 265 -3.03 1.20 -1.77
CA SER A 265 -4.05 0.76 -0.79
C SER A 265 -3.53 -0.10 0.37
N GLU A 266 -2.26 -0.50 0.38
CA GLU A 266 -1.73 -1.47 1.35
C GLU A 266 -0.42 -1.09 2.04
N VAL A 267 0.12 0.10 1.79
CA VAL A 267 1.36 0.49 2.47
C VAL A 267 1.03 1.14 3.80
N PRO A 268 1.63 0.65 4.89
CA PRO A 268 1.46 1.27 6.19
C PRO A 268 2.06 2.68 6.16
N THR A 269 1.22 3.65 6.36
CA THR A 269 1.51 5.04 6.77
C THR A 269 2.69 5.76 6.08
N TYR A 270 2.36 6.72 5.22
CA TYR A 270 3.32 7.76 4.81
C TYR A 270 3.12 9.00 5.67
N VAL A 271 4.17 9.44 6.34
CA VAL A 271 4.24 10.76 6.97
C VAL A 271 4.99 11.68 6.01
N LEU A 272 4.29 12.66 5.49
CA LEU A 272 4.85 13.75 4.71
C LEU A 272 5.36 14.82 5.66
N ALA A 273 6.66 14.92 5.77
CA ALA A 273 7.28 16.01 6.51
C ALA A 273 8.43 16.60 5.71
N THR A 274 8.59 17.92 5.74
CA THR A 274 9.83 18.59 5.34
C THR A 274 10.89 18.31 6.39
N GLY A 275 12.18 18.34 6.04
CA GLY A 275 13.27 18.00 6.97
C GLY A 275 13.21 18.74 8.32
N SER A 276 12.80 20.00 8.32
CA SER A 276 12.59 20.81 9.53
C SER A 276 11.38 20.38 10.35
N ALA A 277 10.34 19.81 9.71
CA ALA A 277 9.15 19.32 10.39
C ALA A 277 9.40 18.05 11.20
N LEU A 278 10.33 17.20 10.77
CA LEU A 278 10.73 16.00 11.51
C LEU A 278 11.48 16.34 12.80
N GLU A 279 12.22 17.43 12.82
CA GLU A 279 12.92 17.90 14.02
C GLU A 279 11.98 18.51 15.07
N GLY A 280 10.89 19.18 14.63
CA GLY A 280 9.93 19.85 15.50
C GLY A 280 8.85 18.94 16.11
N VAL A 281 8.52 17.83 15.48
CA VAL A 281 7.44 16.93 15.93
C VAL A 281 7.92 15.96 17.05
N GLY A 282 9.19 16.04 17.46
CA GLY A 282 9.71 15.13 18.49
C GLY A 282 9.55 13.65 18.10
N ILE A 283 9.37 13.37 16.81
CA ILE A 283 9.62 12.08 16.24
C ILE A 283 11.15 11.93 16.29
N HIS A 284 11.68 11.75 17.49
CA HIS A 284 12.88 10.98 17.58
C HIS A 284 12.55 9.75 16.76
N ALA A 285 13.27 9.55 15.64
CA ALA A 285 13.30 8.26 15.02
C ALA A 285 13.54 7.29 16.17
N THR A 286 12.47 6.78 16.74
CA THR A 286 12.55 5.66 17.66
C THR A 286 13.20 4.66 16.75
N ARG A 287 14.50 4.47 16.99
CA ARG A 287 15.24 3.35 16.43
C ARG A 287 14.25 2.22 16.39
N PRO A 288 13.97 1.63 15.23
CA PRO A 288 13.06 0.51 15.20
C PRO A 288 13.56 -0.41 16.30
N ARG A 289 12.72 -0.65 17.28
CA ARG A 289 13.00 -1.63 18.32
C ARG A 289 13.35 -2.87 17.53
N THR A 290 14.61 -3.24 17.59
CA THR A 290 15.13 -4.46 17.02
C THR A 290 14.12 -5.56 17.28
N VAL A 291 13.35 -5.91 16.24
CA VAL A 291 12.70 -7.20 16.21
C VAL A 291 13.87 -8.17 16.21
N ALA A 292 14.05 -8.86 17.31
CA ALA A 292 15.07 -9.86 17.45
C ALA A 292 14.95 -10.84 16.27
N GLY A 293 15.93 -10.81 15.35
CA GLY A 293 15.98 -11.77 14.26
C GLY A 293 16.53 -11.28 12.93
N GLY A 294 16.72 -9.99 12.68
CA GLY A 294 17.22 -9.49 11.41
C GLY A 294 18.12 -8.28 11.56
N GLY A 295 19.41 -8.44 11.87
CA GLY A 295 20.36 -7.35 11.93
C GLY A 295 20.48 -6.65 10.57
N ARG A 296 20.35 -5.32 10.56
CA ARG A 296 20.79 -4.47 9.45
C ARG A 296 22.31 -4.51 9.41
N GLY A 297 22.90 -4.73 8.26
CA GLY A 297 24.35 -4.68 8.11
C GLY A 297 24.82 -5.33 6.83
N ARG A 298 26.00 -4.91 6.40
CA ARG A 298 26.69 -5.39 5.22
C ARG A 298 27.09 -6.87 5.31
N ASP A 299 27.11 -7.44 6.51
CA ASP A 299 27.50 -8.84 6.78
C ASP A 299 26.61 -9.88 6.05
N ARG A 300 25.51 -9.45 5.46
CA ARG A 300 24.57 -10.30 4.70
C ARG A 300 24.74 -10.20 3.19
N LEU A 301 25.44 -9.18 2.71
CA LEU A 301 25.64 -8.98 1.28
C LEU A 301 26.70 -9.94 0.75
N GLN A 302 26.40 -10.54 -0.39
CA GLN A 302 27.39 -11.29 -1.14
C GLN A 302 28.24 -10.38 -2.04
N THR A 303 27.84 -9.11 -2.18
CA THR A 303 28.52 -8.11 -2.98
C THR A 303 29.83 -7.70 -2.35
N ALA A 304 30.93 -7.73 -3.11
CA ALA A 304 32.22 -7.29 -2.65
C ALA A 304 32.21 -5.77 -2.38
N TYR A 305 32.85 -5.35 -1.30
CA TYR A 305 32.92 -3.91 -0.98
C TYR A 305 33.74 -3.14 -2.02
N ARG A 306 33.09 -2.15 -2.63
CA ARG A 306 33.77 -1.16 -3.48
C ARG A 306 33.56 0.24 -2.88
N ALA A 307 34.67 0.89 -2.51
CA ALA A 307 34.61 2.20 -1.86
C ALA A 307 34.12 3.31 -2.81
N PRO A 308 33.41 4.34 -2.29
CA PRO A 308 33.08 5.54 -3.07
C PRO A 308 34.35 6.33 -3.45
N GLU A 309 34.52 6.61 -4.73
CA GLU A 309 35.70 7.33 -5.26
C GLU A 309 35.35 8.78 -5.64
N THR A 310 34.27 8.98 -6.38
CA THR A 310 33.85 10.31 -6.86
C THR A 310 33.19 11.15 -5.76
N ALA A 311 33.13 12.46 -5.97
CA ALA A 311 32.44 13.37 -5.02
C ALA A 311 30.96 13.02 -4.86
N VAL A 312 30.28 12.62 -5.97
CA VAL A 312 28.87 12.23 -5.98
C VAL A 312 28.67 10.92 -5.22
N GLU A 313 29.49 9.91 -5.48
CA GLU A 313 29.41 8.63 -4.77
C GLU A 313 29.63 8.79 -3.26
N LYS A 314 30.60 9.62 -2.86
CA LYS A 314 30.87 9.92 -1.44
C LYS A 314 29.70 10.61 -0.77
N ALA A 315 29.07 11.56 -1.44
CA ALA A 315 27.89 12.25 -0.94
C ALA A 315 26.69 11.29 -0.80
N LEU A 316 26.47 10.43 -1.79
CA LEU A 316 25.41 9.43 -1.75
C LEU A 316 25.67 8.37 -0.67
N ALA A 317 26.92 7.92 -0.50
CA ALA A 317 27.29 6.97 0.55
C ALA A 317 27.02 7.54 1.94
N LEU A 318 27.46 8.77 2.22
CA LEU A 318 27.16 9.47 3.48
C LEU A 318 25.66 9.63 3.74
N LEU A 319 24.90 9.93 2.69
CA LEU A 319 23.45 10.03 2.76
C LEU A 319 22.83 8.69 3.15
N TRP A 320 23.23 7.60 2.50
CA TRP A 320 22.73 6.27 2.79
C TRP A 320 23.16 5.79 4.18
N GLU A 321 24.41 6.01 4.56
CA GLU A 321 24.92 5.69 5.92
C GLU A 321 24.09 6.38 7.00
N LYS A 322 23.78 7.65 6.78
CA LYS A 322 22.93 8.43 7.70
C LYS A 322 21.50 7.91 7.74
N THR A 323 20.94 7.54 6.58
CA THR A 323 19.55 7.10 6.45
C THR A 323 19.35 5.70 7.00
N LEU A 324 20.25 4.77 6.68
CA LEU A 324 20.13 3.35 7.05
C LEU A 324 20.75 3.05 8.42
N GLY A 325 21.65 3.91 8.91
CA GLY A 325 22.40 3.69 10.15
C GLY A 325 23.44 2.58 10.05
N ILE A 326 23.97 2.32 8.85
CA ILE A 326 24.94 1.27 8.52
C ILE A 326 26.23 1.90 8.00
N GLN A 327 27.38 1.39 8.39
CA GLN A 327 28.70 1.81 7.91
C GLN A 327 29.68 0.62 7.87
N PRO A 328 30.57 0.55 6.83
CA PRO A 328 30.58 1.36 5.62
C PRO A 328 29.58 0.84 4.58
N ILE A 329 29.15 1.70 3.65
CA ILE A 329 28.33 1.32 2.48
C ILE A 329 29.19 1.40 1.23
N GLY A 330 29.20 0.31 0.43
CA GLY A 330 29.83 0.23 -0.88
C GLY A 330 28.95 0.78 -1.99
N ILE A 331 29.56 1.18 -3.11
CA ILE A 331 28.80 1.77 -4.21
C ILE A 331 27.94 0.76 -4.98
N ASP A 332 28.24 -0.53 -4.88
CA ASP A 332 27.49 -1.62 -5.48
C ASP A 332 26.52 -2.31 -4.50
N ASP A 333 26.46 -1.84 -3.25
CA ASP A 333 25.54 -2.38 -2.26
C ASP A 333 24.11 -2.00 -2.64
N ASP A 334 23.20 -2.99 -2.61
CA ASP A 334 21.79 -2.79 -2.89
C ASP A 334 21.07 -2.20 -1.65
N PHE A 335 20.35 -1.10 -1.86
CA PHE A 335 19.63 -0.37 -0.81
C PHE A 335 18.63 -1.24 -0.05
N ILE A 336 17.94 -2.10 -0.78
CA ILE A 336 16.89 -2.97 -0.21
C ILE A 336 17.54 -4.13 0.55
N GLU A 337 18.62 -4.71 0.01
CA GLU A 337 19.37 -5.78 0.68
C GLU A 337 20.04 -5.29 1.97
N LEU A 338 20.48 -4.03 2.02
CA LEU A 338 20.95 -3.37 3.24
C LEU A 338 19.83 -3.19 4.29
N GLY A 339 18.58 -3.45 3.93
CA GLY A 339 17.41 -3.30 4.79
C GLY A 339 16.74 -1.94 4.69
N GLY A 340 17.03 -1.19 3.63
CA GLY A 340 16.33 0.05 3.30
C GLY A 340 14.86 -0.22 2.95
N ASP A 341 13.99 0.63 3.44
CA ASP A 341 12.57 0.57 3.15
C ASP A 341 12.12 1.71 2.22
N SER A 342 10.84 1.68 1.83
CA SER A 342 10.28 2.68 0.91
C SER A 342 10.28 4.10 1.49
N ILE A 343 10.26 4.26 2.81
CA ILE A 343 10.31 5.57 3.46
C ILE A 343 11.74 6.12 3.39
N GLU A 344 12.71 5.27 3.69
CA GLU A 344 14.12 5.59 3.61
C GLU A 344 14.54 5.89 2.16
N ALA A 345 14.00 5.15 1.18
CA ALA A 345 14.19 5.42 -0.25
C ALA A 345 13.68 6.82 -0.66
N ILE A 346 12.52 7.23 -0.17
CA ILE A 346 11.97 8.56 -0.42
C ILE A 346 12.85 9.64 0.24
N GLN A 347 13.36 9.41 1.44
CA GLN A 347 14.28 10.33 2.11
C GLN A 347 15.56 10.54 1.29
N VAL A 348 16.10 9.46 0.75
CA VAL A 348 17.28 9.50 -0.13
C VAL A 348 16.97 10.26 -1.41
N GLN A 349 15.84 9.99 -2.08
CA GLN A 349 15.44 10.71 -3.30
C GLN A 349 15.24 12.20 -3.06
N HIS A 350 14.65 12.55 -1.91
CA HIS A 350 14.46 13.95 -1.53
C HIS A 350 15.79 14.65 -1.25
N ALA A 351 16.72 13.98 -0.58
CA ALA A 351 18.03 14.53 -0.34
C ALA A 351 18.84 14.67 -1.65
N ILE A 352 18.71 13.73 -2.59
CA ILE A 352 19.30 13.87 -3.93
C ILE A 352 18.73 15.10 -4.64
N HIS A 353 17.41 15.32 -4.57
CA HIS A 353 16.81 16.51 -5.16
C HIS A 353 17.34 17.82 -4.55
N ARG A 354 17.44 17.88 -3.24
CA ARG A 354 17.95 19.05 -2.52
C ARG A 354 19.44 19.33 -2.81
N ASP A 355 20.28 18.28 -2.80
CA ASP A 355 21.73 18.41 -2.83
C ASP A 355 22.30 18.45 -4.26
N PHE A 356 21.56 17.90 -5.24
CA PHE A 356 22.00 17.81 -6.64
C PHE A 356 21.01 18.48 -7.61
N ASP A 357 19.92 19.11 -7.11
CA ASP A 357 18.82 19.70 -7.91
C ASP A 357 18.23 18.72 -8.97
N LEU A 358 18.23 17.42 -8.65
CA LEU A 358 17.83 16.35 -9.54
C LEU A 358 16.66 15.54 -8.97
N ARG A 359 15.56 15.44 -9.71
CA ARG A 359 14.44 14.57 -9.34
C ARG A 359 14.67 13.16 -9.88
N VAL A 360 14.89 12.21 -8.98
CA VAL A 360 14.93 10.78 -9.27
C VAL A 360 13.54 10.20 -9.06
N LYS A 361 12.98 9.56 -10.08
CA LYS A 361 11.68 8.88 -9.95
C LYS A 361 11.85 7.60 -9.13
N ASN A 362 10.80 7.21 -8.40
CA ASN A 362 10.85 5.99 -7.59
C ASN A 362 11.11 4.73 -8.43
N THR A 363 10.56 4.68 -9.65
CA THR A 363 10.83 3.60 -10.60
C THR A 363 12.29 3.56 -11.07
N GLU A 364 12.95 4.69 -11.19
CA GLU A 364 14.37 4.79 -11.55
C GLU A 364 15.27 4.38 -10.37
N PHE A 365 14.90 4.80 -9.16
CA PHE A 365 15.60 4.41 -7.93
C PHE A 365 15.53 2.90 -7.66
N LEU A 366 14.33 2.31 -7.82
CA LEU A 366 14.10 0.90 -7.53
C LEU A 366 14.53 -0.04 -8.67
N ALA A 367 14.75 0.48 -9.89
CA ALA A 367 15.22 -0.33 -11.00
C ALA A 367 16.65 -0.85 -10.76
N GLU A 368 17.50 -0.03 -10.14
CA GLU A 368 18.86 -0.38 -9.78
C GLU A 368 19.27 0.42 -8.53
N PRO A 369 18.85 -0.05 -7.33
CA PRO A 369 18.97 0.73 -6.10
C PRO A 369 20.38 0.65 -5.50
N THR A 370 21.38 1.10 -6.28
CA THR A 370 22.80 1.17 -5.92
C THR A 370 23.34 2.60 -6.00
N ILE A 371 24.37 2.91 -5.21
CA ILE A 371 25.04 4.21 -5.28
C ILE A 371 25.67 4.43 -6.67
N ALA A 372 26.23 3.40 -7.25
CA ALA A 372 26.85 3.47 -8.59
C ALA A 372 25.84 3.89 -9.68
N ALA A 373 24.66 3.27 -9.71
CA ALA A 373 23.60 3.60 -10.66
C ALA A 373 23.05 5.03 -10.43
N LEU A 374 22.85 5.43 -9.19
CA LEU A 374 22.39 6.79 -8.87
C LEU A 374 23.42 7.85 -9.24
N ALA A 375 24.71 7.60 -9.01
CA ALA A 375 25.78 8.50 -9.40
C ALA A 375 25.87 8.66 -10.93
N ALA A 376 25.74 7.57 -11.67
CA ALA A 376 25.67 7.58 -13.13
C ALA A 376 24.45 8.37 -13.65
N LEU A 377 23.29 8.19 -13.03
CA LEU A 377 22.07 8.93 -13.37
C LEU A 377 22.23 10.45 -13.15
N ILE A 378 22.83 10.83 -12.02
CA ILE A 378 23.11 12.25 -11.68
C ILE A 378 24.09 12.84 -12.71
N ALA A 379 25.18 12.12 -13.05
CA ALA A 379 26.15 12.58 -14.03
C ALA A 379 25.54 12.79 -15.42
N ALA A 380 24.78 11.82 -15.92
CA ALA A 380 24.13 11.87 -17.23
C ALA A 380 23.16 13.06 -17.37
N ARG A 381 22.44 13.39 -16.32
CA ARG A 381 21.50 14.52 -16.34
C ARG A 381 22.19 15.88 -16.19
N ALA A 382 23.28 15.95 -15.43
CA ALA A 382 24.10 17.16 -15.34
C ALA A 382 24.73 17.54 -16.68
N GLU A 383 25.15 16.54 -17.48
CA GLU A 383 25.66 16.75 -18.84
C GLU A 383 24.56 17.18 -19.83
N GLY A 384 23.35 16.61 -19.71
CA GLY A 384 22.19 16.98 -20.53
C GLY A 384 21.72 18.43 -20.32
N ASP A 385 21.73 18.91 -19.08
CA ASP A 385 21.37 20.30 -18.75
C ASP A 385 22.44 21.31 -19.17
N ALA A 386 23.72 20.91 -19.21
CA ALA A 386 24.81 21.74 -19.73
C ALA A 386 24.72 21.92 -21.25
N ALA A 387 24.22 20.92 -21.97
CA ALA A 387 24.07 20.97 -23.44
C ALA A 387 22.85 21.78 -23.92
N THR A 388 21.89 22.10 -23.02
CA THR A 388 20.63 22.80 -23.34
C THR A 388 20.62 24.29 -22.92
N ARG A 389 21.67 24.80 -22.28
CA ARG A 389 21.79 26.24 -21.99
C ARG A 389 22.31 26.99 -23.24
N PRO A 390 21.52 27.89 -23.87
CA PRO A 390 22.05 28.77 -24.93
C PRO A 390 23.07 29.74 -24.34
N ALA A 391 24.13 29.97 -25.10
CA ALA A 391 25.24 30.85 -24.78
C ALA A 391 24.80 32.33 -24.70
#